data_3a016c87bb70ed4bb93cf785a474964b
#
_entry.id   3a016c87bb70ed4bb93cf785a474964b
#
_cell.length_a   1.000
_cell.length_b   1.000
_cell.length_c   1.000
_cell.angle_alpha   90.00
_cell.angle_beta   90.00
_cell.angle_gamma   90.00
#
_symmetry.space_group_name_H-M   'P 1'
#
loop_
_entity.id
_entity.type
_entity.pdbx_description
1 polymer ?
#
loop_
_entity_poly.entity_id
_entity_poly.type
_entity_poly.pdbx_seq_one_letter_code
_entity_poly.pdbx_strand_id
1 'polypeptide(L)'
;MLLAFVVAFASAGAQTGTDEVLMTIAGRKIYVSEFMNIYQKNNVKNETIDKKSLTEYLDLFINFKLKVREAEELGLDTAAAFRNELNGYRDQLAKPYFTDEATLNRLILEAYEREKTDLRASHIFFKLKADPSPEDTMAAYRKAASARERILKDEPFDVVAIEMSEDPSAKDRQATQQQPFLRGNRGDLGYFSVFDMVYPFETGAYNTATGQVSVPVRTEYGFHVIKVTDRKPALGKVTVAHIFVAMPKNATAADSARTRSRIDSVYMKLSAGASFEDMVSTYSDDKGSASKGGVLPS
;
A
#
# COMPACT_ATOMS: atom_id res chain seq x y z
N MET A 1 35.16 59.05 22.91
CA MET A 1 35.87 57.90 23.42
C MET A 1 35.05 56.64 23.07
N LEU A 2 35.25 56.09 21.89
CA LEU A 2 34.54 54.89 21.41
C LEU A 2 35.46 53.68 21.70
N LEU A 3 35.01 52.77 22.57
CA LEU A 3 35.66 51.48 22.78
C LEU A 3 35.18 50.52 21.69
N ALA A 4 36.07 50.09 20.80
CA ALA A 4 35.84 49.02 19.84
C ALA A 4 36.11 47.68 20.54
N PHE A 5 35.06 46.85 20.65
CA PHE A 5 35.17 45.44 21.07
C PHE A 5 35.60 44.60 19.85
N VAL A 6 36.85 44.12 19.87
CA VAL A 6 37.33 43.12 18.92
C VAL A 6 36.91 41.75 19.46
N VAL A 7 35.94 41.13 18.83
CA VAL A 7 35.59 39.70 19.08
C VAL A 7 36.52 38.86 18.21
N ALA A 8 37.51 38.24 18.82
CA ALA A 8 38.35 37.23 18.18
C ALA A 8 37.53 35.93 18.04
N PHE A 9 37.14 35.60 16.82
CA PHE A 9 36.66 34.26 16.51
C PHE A 9 37.85 33.30 16.52
N ALA A 10 37.95 32.46 17.55
CA ALA A 10 38.82 31.31 17.51
C ALA A 10 38.22 30.30 16.54
N SER A 11 38.76 30.21 15.33
CA SER A 11 38.51 29.10 14.42
C SER A 11 39.06 27.83 15.06
N ALA A 12 38.18 26.96 15.54
CA ALA A 12 38.53 25.59 15.85
C ALA A 12 38.94 24.91 14.54
N GLY A 13 40.24 24.91 14.28
CA GLY A 13 40.83 24.16 13.18
C GLY A 13 40.57 22.69 13.43
N ALA A 14 39.80 22.04 12.54
CA ALA A 14 39.78 20.60 12.44
C ALA A 14 41.22 20.14 12.22
N GLN A 15 41.83 19.50 13.22
CA GLN A 15 43.11 18.82 13.07
C GLN A 15 42.91 17.72 12.03
N THR A 16 43.32 17.95 10.78
CA THR A 16 43.59 16.92 9.81
C THR A 16 44.88 16.22 10.19
N GLY A 17 44.87 15.47 11.30
CA GLY A 17 45.91 14.53 11.60
C GLY A 17 45.94 13.49 10.51
N THR A 18 47.07 13.35 9.81
CA THR A 18 47.28 12.23 8.89
C THR A 18 47.16 10.95 9.72
N ASP A 19 46.22 10.09 9.34
CA ASP A 19 45.99 8.81 10.02
C ASP A 19 47.28 8.00 9.96
N GLU A 20 47.82 7.61 11.12
CA GLU A 20 49.10 6.91 11.20
C GLU A 20 48.96 5.47 10.76
N VAL A 21 49.95 4.96 10.03
CA VAL A 21 50.04 3.57 9.63
C VAL A 21 50.42 2.73 10.84
N LEU A 22 49.49 1.92 11.32
CA LEU A 22 49.70 1.00 12.44
C LEU A 22 50.63 -0.17 12.04
N MET A 23 50.36 -0.77 10.87
CA MET A 23 51.09 -1.92 10.35
C MET A 23 50.86 -2.13 8.86
N THR A 24 51.60 -3.06 8.27
CA THR A 24 51.35 -3.54 6.89
C THR A 24 51.11 -5.05 6.89
N ILE A 25 49.99 -5.49 6.33
CA ILE A 25 49.61 -6.89 6.20
C ILE A 25 49.46 -7.22 4.73
N ALA A 26 50.18 -8.20 4.22
CA ALA A 26 50.17 -8.63 2.81
C ALA A 26 50.26 -7.43 1.82
N GLY A 27 51.14 -6.46 2.09
CA GLY A 27 51.34 -5.25 1.26
C GLY A 27 50.30 -4.14 1.43
N ARG A 28 49.23 -4.33 2.19
CA ARG A 28 48.22 -3.29 2.49
C ARG A 28 48.53 -2.57 3.80
N LYS A 29 48.54 -1.26 3.77
CA LYS A 29 48.69 -0.44 4.97
C LYS A 29 47.37 -0.48 5.78
N ILE A 30 47.50 -0.73 7.07
CA ILE A 30 46.43 -0.67 8.06
C ILE A 30 46.68 0.56 8.92
N TYR A 31 45.68 1.38 9.08
CA TYR A 31 45.74 2.63 9.82
C TYR A 31 45.24 2.45 11.27
N VAL A 32 45.75 3.33 12.16
CA VAL A 32 45.33 3.34 13.57
C VAL A 32 43.81 3.51 13.70
N SER A 33 43.22 4.40 12.90
CA SER A 33 41.76 4.62 12.90
C SER A 33 40.97 3.35 12.56
N GLU A 34 41.42 2.57 11.59
CA GLU A 34 40.78 1.33 11.19
C GLU A 34 40.75 0.31 12.34
N PHE A 35 41.90 0.12 12.99
CA PHE A 35 42.01 -0.76 14.16
C PHE A 35 41.12 -0.28 15.31
N MET A 36 41.20 1.02 15.66
CA MET A 36 40.43 1.59 16.77
C MET A 36 38.95 1.54 16.56
N ASN A 37 38.47 1.78 15.33
CA ASN A 37 37.04 1.67 15.00
C ASN A 37 36.52 0.25 15.21
N ILE A 38 37.28 -0.77 14.80
CA ILE A 38 36.89 -2.16 14.98
C ILE A 38 36.98 -2.57 16.45
N TYR A 39 38.04 -2.14 17.14
CA TYR A 39 38.21 -2.38 18.58
C TYR A 39 37.06 -1.80 19.38
N GLN A 40 36.72 -0.52 19.18
CA GLN A 40 35.62 0.15 19.87
C GLN A 40 34.26 -0.48 19.58
N LYS A 41 34.00 -0.85 18.33
CA LYS A 41 32.75 -1.50 17.92
C LYS A 41 32.52 -2.83 18.64
N ASN A 42 33.58 -3.58 18.87
CA ASN A 42 33.50 -4.91 19.50
C ASN A 42 33.60 -4.87 21.03
N ASN A 43 34.07 -3.77 21.61
CA ASN A 43 34.21 -3.57 23.06
C ASN A 43 33.25 -2.47 23.55
N VAL A 44 31.94 -2.69 23.37
CA VAL A 44 30.85 -1.73 23.68
C VAL A 44 30.61 -1.52 25.18
N LYS A 45 31.20 -2.32 26.05
CA LYS A 45 31.10 -2.16 27.52
C LYS A 45 32.23 -1.24 27.98
N ASN A 46 31.90 -0.13 28.63
CA ASN A 46 32.71 0.90 29.30
C ASN A 46 33.95 0.41 30.06
N GLU A 47 34.70 -0.53 29.52
CA GLU A 47 35.97 -0.96 30.06
C GLU A 47 37.04 0.06 29.67
N THR A 48 37.79 0.48 30.65
CA THR A 48 38.98 1.34 30.44
C THR A 48 39.92 0.67 29.44
N ILE A 49 40.19 1.36 28.34
CA ILE A 49 41.15 0.89 27.32
C ILE A 49 42.51 0.78 28.01
N ASP A 50 42.96 -0.45 28.26
CA ASP A 50 44.29 -0.70 28.78
C ASP A 50 45.25 -1.27 27.72
N LYS A 51 46.52 -1.19 27.98
CA LYS A 51 47.55 -1.67 27.03
C LYS A 51 47.50 -3.16 26.79
N LYS A 52 47.12 -3.95 27.78
CA LYS A 52 47.00 -5.41 27.67
C LYS A 52 45.86 -5.79 26.77
N SER A 53 44.68 -5.22 26.98
CA SER A 53 43.48 -5.40 26.17
C SER A 53 43.73 -5.04 24.70
N LEU A 54 44.40 -3.91 24.44
CA LEU A 54 44.78 -3.51 23.07
C LEU A 54 45.72 -4.50 22.40
N THR A 55 46.75 -5.03 23.15
CA THR A 55 47.72 -5.97 22.58
C THR A 55 47.06 -7.32 22.27
N GLU A 56 46.25 -7.86 23.18
CA GLU A 56 45.51 -9.11 22.97
C GLU A 56 44.55 -8.97 21.77
N TYR A 57 43.86 -7.85 21.65
CA TYR A 57 42.97 -7.61 20.52
C TYR A 57 43.70 -7.41 19.20
N LEU A 58 44.94 -6.85 19.24
CA LEU A 58 45.77 -6.66 18.06
C LEU A 58 46.10 -7.99 17.39
N ASP A 59 46.43 -9.03 18.16
CA ASP A 59 46.72 -10.37 17.63
C ASP A 59 45.45 -10.98 16.95
N LEU A 60 44.29 -10.81 17.56
CA LEU A 60 43.03 -11.22 16.96
C LEU A 60 42.74 -10.47 15.66
N PHE A 61 42.99 -9.16 15.64
CA PHE A 61 42.80 -8.32 14.47
C PHE A 61 43.72 -8.70 13.33
N ILE A 62 45.04 -8.98 13.61
CA ILE A 62 46.00 -9.44 12.61
C ILE A 62 45.52 -10.76 11.99
N ASN A 63 45.15 -11.74 12.82
CA ASN A 63 44.63 -13.04 12.35
C ASN A 63 43.35 -12.87 11.51
N PHE A 64 42.47 -11.96 11.90
CA PHE A 64 41.28 -11.66 11.11
C PHE A 64 41.66 -11.10 9.72
N LYS A 65 42.55 -10.12 9.67
CA LYS A 65 43.02 -9.52 8.41
C LYS A 65 43.72 -10.51 7.48
N LEU A 66 44.51 -11.41 8.03
CA LEU A 66 45.17 -12.49 7.26
C LEU A 66 44.10 -13.46 6.67
N LYS A 67 43.10 -13.86 7.46
CA LYS A 67 42.00 -14.68 6.97
C LYS A 67 41.19 -14.02 5.87
N VAL A 68 40.91 -12.73 6.01
CA VAL A 68 40.21 -11.95 4.96
C VAL A 68 41.05 -11.94 3.69
N ARG A 69 42.35 -11.71 3.82
CA ARG A 69 43.25 -11.71 2.66
C ARG A 69 43.32 -13.05 1.94
N GLU A 70 43.42 -14.14 2.68
CA GLU A 70 43.38 -15.50 2.12
C GLU A 70 42.04 -15.74 1.40
N ALA A 71 40.94 -15.36 1.98
CA ALA A 71 39.62 -15.50 1.37
C ALA A 71 39.50 -14.70 0.04
N GLU A 72 40.07 -13.49 -0.01
CA GLU A 72 40.14 -12.68 -1.22
C GLU A 72 41.00 -13.35 -2.30
N GLU A 73 42.18 -13.91 -1.93
CA GLU A 73 43.06 -14.59 -2.87
C GLU A 73 42.44 -15.88 -3.43
N LEU A 74 41.65 -16.57 -2.63
CA LEU A 74 40.85 -17.74 -3.05
C LEU A 74 39.58 -17.36 -3.82
N GLY A 75 39.27 -16.03 -3.97
CA GLY A 75 38.10 -15.55 -4.69
C GLY A 75 36.74 -15.81 -4.01
N LEU A 76 36.75 -16.10 -2.71
CA LEU A 76 35.54 -16.44 -1.96
C LEU A 76 34.57 -15.23 -1.89
N ASP A 77 35.08 -14.02 -1.92
CA ASP A 77 34.33 -12.76 -1.99
C ASP A 77 33.59 -12.56 -3.32
N THR A 78 34.00 -13.28 -4.37
CA THR A 78 33.39 -13.22 -5.69
C THR A 78 32.28 -14.24 -5.89
N ALA A 79 32.14 -15.20 -4.97
CA ALA A 79 31.10 -16.24 -5.04
C ALA A 79 29.68 -15.62 -5.06
N ALA A 80 28.81 -16.11 -5.94
CA ALA A 80 27.46 -15.58 -6.10
C ALA A 80 26.67 -15.60 -4.78
N ALA A 81 26.79 -16.65 -3.98
CA ALA A 81 26.13 -16.77 -2.69
C ALA A 81 26.56 -15.64 -1.74
N PHE A 82 27.88 -15.39 -1.62
CA PHE A 82 28.42 -14.32 -0.78
C PHE A 82 27.94 -12.94 -1.23
N ARG A 83 28.01 -12.67 -2.55
CA ARG A 83 27.56 -11.37 -3.10
C ARG A 83 26.07 -11.13 -2.87
N ASN A 84 25.23 -12.16 -3.03
CA ASN A 84 23.80 -12.05 -2.80
C ASN A 84 23.51 -11.79 -1.33
N GLU A 85 24.18 -12.47 -0.41
CA GLU A 85 24.03 -12.24 1.02
C GLU A 85 24.51 -10.84 1.42
N LEU A 86 25.69 -10.41 0.95
CA LEU A 86 26.21 -9.06 1.20
C LEU A 86 25.27 -7.97 0.67
N ASN A 87 24.73 -8.14 -0.53
CA ASN A 87 23.76 -7.20 -1.08
C ASN A 87 22.47 -7.18 -0.23
N GLY A 88 21.99 -8.32 0.24
CA GLY A 88 20.86 -8.39 1.17
C GLY A 88 21.07 -7.57 2.45
N TYR A 89 22.26 -7.68 3.07
CA TYR A 89 22.60 -6.85 4.24
C TYR A 89 22.70 -5.38 3.91
N ARG A 90 23.31 -5.02 2.77
CA ARG A 90 23.40 -3.63 2.32
C ARG A 90 22.02 -3.03 2.10
N ASP A 91 21.11 -3.76 1.46
CA ASP A 91 19.74 -3.32 1.22
C ASP A 91 18.98 -3.14 2.54
N GLN A 92 19.16 -4.06 3.50
CA GLN A 92 18.57 -3.93 4.83
C GLN A 92 19.07 -2.68 5.57
N LEU A 93 20.38 -2.41 5.52
CA LEU A 93 20.97 -1.22 6.13
C LEU A 93 20.56 0.07 5.43
N ALA A 94 20.31 0.03 4.11
CA ALA A 94 19.91 1.20 3.33
C ALA A 94 18.42 1.56 3.53
N LYS A 95 17.56 0.58 3.83
CA LYS A 95 16.10 0.79 3.98
C LYS A 95 15.72 2.00 4.83
N PRO A 96 16.25 2.19 6.06
CA PRO A 96 15.88 3.34 6.89
C PRO A 96 16.19 4.69 6.25
N TYR A 97 17.22 4.75 5.39
CA TYR A 97 17.63 5.99 4.72
C TYR A 97 16.78 6.35 3.50
N PHE A 98 15.97 5.39 3.00
CA PHE A 98 15.01 5.64 1.92
C PHE A 98 13.63 6.05 2.44
N THR A 99 13.41 5.96 3.76
CA THR A 99 12.14 6.35 4.37
C THR A 99 12.28 7.75 4.95
N ASP A 100 11.55 8.70 4.38
CA ASP A 100 11.38 10.02 4.98
C ASP A 100 10.27 9.96 6.02
N GLU A 101 10.63 10.04 7.30
CA GLU A 101 9.68 9.99 8.41
C GLU A 101 8.61 11.08 8.33
N ALA A 102 8.95 12.27 7.85
CA ALA A 102 7.99 13.36 7.70
C ALA A 102 6.93 13.01 6.65
N THR A 103 7.36 12.45 5.51
CA THR A 103 6.44 11.97 4.47
C THR A 103 5.60 10.79 4.97
N LEU A 104 6.22 9.83 5.69
CA LEU A 104 5.48 8.69 6.27
C LEU A 104 4.39 9.16 7.23
N ASN A 105 4.72 10.03 8.18
CA ASN A 105 3.78 10.58 9.15
C ASN A 105 2.64 11.36 8.47
N ARG A 106 2.95 12.12 7.43
CA ARG A 106 1.93 12.83 6.63
C ARG A 106 0.97 11.85 5.94
N LEU A 107 1.49 10.77 5.35
CA LEU A 107 0.66 9.74 4.68
C LEU A 107 -0.18 8.95 5.68
N ILE A 108 0.35 8.64 6.87
CA ILE A 108 -0.40 8.00 7.95
C ILE A 108 -1.56 8.89 8.40
N LEU A 109 -1.31 10.17 8.62
CA LEU A 109 -2.35 11.12 9.01
C LEU A 109 -3.41 11.27 7.91
N GLU A 110 -2.98 11.35 6.65
CA GLU A 110 -3.90 11.40 5.51
C GLU A 110 -4.80 10.15 5.44
N ALA A 111 -4.23 8.96 5.59
CA ALA A 111 -4.98 7.71 5.61
C ALA A 111 -5.97 7.66 6.78
N TYR A 112 -5.54 8.08 7.98
CA TYR A 112 -6.40 8.17 9.16
C TYR A 112 -7.58 9.14 8.97
N GLU A 113 -7.36 10.30 8.35
CA GLU A 113 -8.45 11.23 8.06
C GLU A 113 -9.42 10.68 7.01
N ARG A 114 -8.91 9.96 6.00
CA ARG A 114 -9.73 9.28 4.98
C ARG A 114 -10.56 8.13 5.58
N GLU A 115 -10.00 7.38 6.53
CA GLU A 115 -10.66 6.24 7.20
C GLU A 115 -11.96 6.64 7.93
N LYS A 116 -12.11 7.92 8.27
CA LYS A 116 -13.32 8.44 8.94
C LYS A 116 -14.54 8.54 8.01
N THR A 117 -14.34 8.39 6.69
CA THR A 117 -15.38 8.69 5.71
C THR A 117 -15.40 7.69 4.58
N ASP A 118 -16.52 6.99 4.40
CA ASP A 118 -16.80 6.20 3.20
C ASP A 118 -17.27 7.10 2.08
N LEU A 119 -16.74 6.87 0.88
CA LEU A 119 -17.14 7.53 -0.34
C LEU A 119 -17.96 6.60 -1.22
N ARG A 120 -19.02 7.11 -1.86
CA ARG A 120 -19.61 6.46 -3.03
C ARG A 120 -19.22 7.24 -4.27
N ALA A 121 -18.64 6.54 -5.23
CA ALA A 121 -18.25 7.17 -6.48
C ALA A 121 -18.58 6.30 -7.69
N SER A 122 -18.69 6.97 -8.83
CA SER A 122 -18.71 6.35 -10.14
C SER A 122 -17.46 6.75 -10.90
N HIS A 123 -16.97 5.89 -11.81
CA HIS A 123 -15.85 6.23 -12.67
C HIS A 123 -16.08 5.89 -14.14
N ILE A 124 -15.34 6.57 -15.01
CA ILE A 124 -15.13 6.24 -16.41
C ILE A 124 -13.65 6.00 -16.61
N PHE A 125 -13.30 4.84 -17.14
CA PHE A 125 -11.93 4.38 -17.21
C PHE A 125 -11.44 4.31 -18.68
N PHE A 126 -10.20 4.76 -18.90
CA PHE A 126 -9.47 4.68 -20.15
C PHE A 126 -8.14 3.99 -19.92
N LYS A 127 -8.04 2.77 -20.41
CA LYS A 127 -6.91 1.88 -20.15
C LYS A 127 -5.62 2.38 -20.81
N LEU A 128 -4.50 2.14 -20.13
CA LEU A 128 -3.16 2.24 -20.69
C LEU A 128 -2.42 0.92 -20.52
N LYS A 129 -1.55 0.59 -21.45
CA LYS A 129 -0.62 -0.53 -21.31
C LYS A 129 0.45 -0.21 -20.27
N ALA A 130 1.17 -1.23 -19.82
CA ALA A 130 2.17 -1.09 -18.74
C ALA A 130 3.31 -0.11 -19.08
N ASP A 131 3.69 -0.02 -20.35
CA ASP A 131 4.71 0.93 -20.84
C ASP A 131 4.13 1.74 -22.02
N PRO A 132 3.33 2.79 -21.72
CA PRO A 132 2.67 3.57 -22.78
C PRO A 132 3.63 4.61 -23.36
N SER A 133 3.56 4.79 -24.68
CA SER A 133 4.24 5.92 -25.32
C SER A 133 3.61 7.26 -24.86
N PRO A 134 4.31 8.40 -25.06
CA PRO A 134 3.71 9.71 -24.83
C PRO A 134 2.43 9.93 -25.64
N GLU A 135 2.36 9.43 -26.87
CA GLU A 135 1.19 9.50 -27.74
C GLU A 135 0.02 8.71 -27.18
N ASP A 136 0.24 7.46 -26.71
CA ASP A 136 -0.79 6.62 -26.08
C ASP A 136 -1.34 7.33 -24.84
N THR A 137 -0.44 7.89 -24.02
CA THR A 137 -0.79 8.62 -22.81
C THR A 137 -1.66 9.83 -23.10
N MET A 138 -1.27 10.63 -24.12
CA MET A 138 -2.05 11.79 -24.53
C MET A 138 -3.39 11.41 -25.17
N ALA A 139 -3.46 10.30 -25.92
CA ALA A 139 -4.70 9.83 -26.51
C ALA A 139 -5.71 9.41 -25.41
N ALA A 140 -5.27 8.65 -24.40
CA ALA A 140 -6.11 8.25 -23.26
C ALA A 140 -6.55 9.47 -22.43
N TYR A 141 -5.65 10.42 -22.18
CA TYR A 141 -5.99 11.67 -21.50
C TYR A 141 -7.07 12.47 -22.25
N ARG A 142 -6.95 12.61 -23.59
CA ARG A 142 -7.94 13.31 -24.40
C ARG A 142 -9.31 12.64 -24.35
N LYS A 143 -9.39 11.30 -24.36
CA LYS A 143 -10.63 10.57 -24.19
C LYS A 143 -11.26 10.87 -22.80
N ALA A 144 -10.45 10.84 -21.74
CA ALA A 144 -10.91 11.14 -20.39
C ALA A 144 -11.39 12.61 -20.27
N ALA A 145 -10.66 13.56 -20.85
CA ALA A 145 -11.05 14.97 -20.87
C ALA A 145 -12.36 15.17 -21.63
N SER A 146 -12.54 14.50 -22.77
CA SER A 146 -13.78 14.55 -23.57
C SER A 146 -14.97 13.96 -22.80
N ALA A 147 -14.79 12.83 -22.12
CA ALA A 147 -15.84 12.26 -21.27
C ALA A 147 -16.25 13.22 -20.16
N ARG A 148 -15.27 13.83 -19.48
CA ARG A 148 -15.52 14.86 -18.46
C ARG A 148 -16.28 16.05 -19.02
N GLU A 149 -15.90 16.56 -20.20
CA GLU A 149 -16.54 17.69 -20.84
C GLU A 149 -18.02 17.42 -21.14
N ARG A 150 -18.35 16.19 -21.62
CA ARG A 150 -19.76 15.79 -21.86
C ARG A 150 -20.57 15.82 -20.57
N ILE A 151 -20.01 15.30 -19.46
CA ILE A 151 -20.69 15.29 -18.17
C ILE A 151 -20.89 16.73 -17.63
N LEU A 152 -19.91 17.61 -17.84
CA LEU A 152 -20.01 19.02 -17.42
C LEU A 152 -21.02 19.82 -18.28
N LYS A 153 -21.44 19.27 -19.42
CA LYS A 153 -22.54 19.77 -20.26
C LYS A 153 -23.88 19.09 -19.95
N ASP A 154 -24.01 18.56 -18.71
CA ASP A 154 -25.21 17.92 -18.17
C ASP A 154 -25.60 16.59 -18.85
N GLU A 155 -24.70 15.93 -19.59
CA GLU A 155 -24.96 14.59 -20.06
C GLU A 155 -24.91 13.59 -18.88
N PRO A 156 -25.88 12.65 -18.77
CA PRO A 156 -25.92 11.72 -17.66
C PRO A 156 -24.65 10.86 -17.58
N PHE A 157 -24.07 10.78 -16.38
CA PHE A 157 -22.79 10.07 -16.16
C PHE A 157 -22.83 8.61 -16.59
N ASP A 158 -23.92 7.91 -16.28
CA ASP A 158 -24.13 6.50 -16.62
C ASP A 158 -24.20 6.27 -18.13
N VAL A 159 -24.75 7.21 -18.90
CA VAL A 159 -24.79 7.15 -20.36
C VAL A 159 -23.37 7.26 -20.92
N VAL A 160 -22.61 8.26 -20.44
CA VAL A 160 -21.22 8.47 -20.88
C VAL A 160 -20.34 7.28 -20.45
N ALA A 161 -20.58 6.71 -19.25
CA ALA A 161 -19.85 5.53 -18.75
C ALA A 161 -20.10 4.29 -19.62
N ILE A 162 -21.36 4.03 -20.00
CA ILE A 162 -21.70 2.89 -20.88
C ILE A 162 -21.04 3.06 -22.26
N GLU A 163 -21.04 4.26 -22.79
CA GLU A 163 -20.53 4.52 -24.13
C GLU A 163 -18.99 4.51 -24.17
N MET A 164 -18.34 5.25 -23.28
CA MET A 164 -16.92 5.58 -23.37
C MET A 164 -16.02 4.77 -22.47
N SER A 165 -16.52 4.21 -21.34
CA SER A 165 -15.66 3.49 -20.41
C SER A 165 -15.08 2.22 -21.05
N GLU A 166 -13.79 2.03 -20.86
CA GLU A 166 -13.05 0.81 -21.19
C GLU A 166 -13.06 -0.20 -20.03
N ASP A 167 -13.74 0.12 -18.92
CA ASP A 167 -14.03 -0.85 -17.85
C ASP A 167 -15.19 -1.76 -18.30
N PRO A 168 -14.95 -3.08 -18.46
CA PRO A 168 -15.99 -4.01 -18.86
C PRO A 168 -17.19 -4.06 -17.91
N SER A 169 -16.98 -3.74 -16.61
CA SER A 169 -18.04 -3.76 -15.62
C SER A 169 -19.10 -2.67 -15.82
N ALA A 170 -18.77 -1.60 -16.56
CA ALA A 170 -19.70 -0.52 -16.87
C ALA A 170 -20.87 -0.97 -17.79
N LYS A 171 -20.66 -2.03 -18.58
CA LYS A 171 -21.59 -2.49 -19.63
C LYS A 171 -22.27 -3.79 -19.25
N ASP A 172 -23.51 -3.96 -19.75
CA ASP A 172 -24.23 -5.22 -19.62
C ASP A 172 -23.47 -6.34 -20.35
N ARG A 173 -23.27 -7.46 -19.67
CA ARG A 173 -22.73 -8.68 -20.28
C ARG A 173 -23.87 -9.62 -20.63
N GLN A 174 -24.01 -9.93 -21.91
CA GLN A 174 -25.03 -10.84 -22.40
C GLN A 174 -24.83 -12.26 -21.85
N ALA A 175 -25.93 -12.97 -21.64
CA ALA A 175 -25.88 -14.38 -21.27
C ALA A 175 -25.21 -15.21 -22.37
N THR A 176 -24.39 -16.17 -21.95
CA THR A 176 -23.80 -17.21 -22.82
C THR A 176 -24.23 -18.58 -22.30
N GLN A 177 -23.89 -19.67 -23.02
CA GLN A 177 -24.13 -21.02 -22.52
C GLN A 177 -23.47 -21.33 -21.18
N GLN A 178 -22.38 -20.61 -20.83
CA GLN A 178 -21.58 -20.85 -19.62
C GLN A 178 -21.77 -19.79 -18.55
N GLN A 179 -22.34 -18.64 -18.86
CA GLN A 179 -22.46 -17.51 -17.94
C GLN A 179 -23.83 -16.84 -18.08
N PRO A 180 -24.52 -16.55 -16.98
CA PRO A 180 -25.77 -15.82 -17.00
C PRO A 180 -25.57 -14.36 -17.41
N PHE A 181 -26.69 -13.70 -17.79
CA PHE A 181 -26.71 -12.25 -17.97
C PHE A 181 -26.21 -11.54 -16.71
N LEU A 182 -25.35 -10.55 -16.87
CA LEU A 182 -24.89 -9.69 -15.81
C LEU A 182 -25.13 -8.22 -16.20
N ARG A 183 -25.92 -7.54 -15.40
CA ARG A 183 -26.15 -6.11 -15.59
C ARG A 183 -24.89 -5.34 -15.25
N GLY A 184 -24.49 -4.40 -16.13
CA GLY A 184 -23.37 -3.49 -15.87
C GLY A 184 -23.66 -2.51 -14.74
N ASN A 185 -22.61 -2.10 -14.04
CA ASN A 185 -22.68 -1.13 -12.96
C ASN A 185 -22.81 0.33 -13.42
N ARG A 186 -22.67 0.59 -14.73
CA ARG A 186 -22.76 1.92 -15.35
C ARG A 186 -21.75 2.92 -14.77
N GLY A 187 -20.60 2.38 -14.33
CA GLY A 187 -19.54 3.11 -13.68
C GLY A 187 -19.67 3.24 -12.16
N ASP A 188 -20.80 2.88 -11.55
CA ASP A 188 -21.00 2.96 -10.08
C ASP A 188 -20.16 1.88 -9.38
N LEU A 189 -19.21 2.32 -8.56
CA LEU A 189 -18.33 1.46 -7.77
C LEU A 189 -18.92 1.10 -6.40
N GLY A 190 -20.04 1.73 -6.02
CA GLY A 190 -20.56 1.64 -4.67
C GLY A 190 -19.75 2.45 -3.67
N TYR A 191 -19.92 2.11 -2.37
CA TYR A 191 -19.13 2.71 -1.31
C TYR A 191 -17.78 1.99 -1.18
N PHE A 192 -16.75 2.78 -0.89
CA PHE A 192 -15.41 2.31 -0.57
C PHE A 192 -14.76 3.21 0.47
N SER A 193 -13.78 2.70 1.17
CA SER A 193 -12.98 3.40 2.17
C SER A 193 -11.52 3.54 1.71
N VAL A 194 -10.67 4.06 2.58
CA VAL A 194 -9.22 4.12 2.36
C VAL A 194 -8.65 2.71 2.17
N PHE A 195 -7.67 2.56 1.29
CA PHE A 195 -7.01 1.33 0.86
C PHE A 195 -7.84 0.36 0.01
N ASP A 196 -9.08 0.66 -0.29
CA ASP A 196 -9.89 -0.16 -1.21
C ASP A 196 -9.51 0.08 -2.68
N MET A 197 -8.95 1.26 -2.99
CA MET A 197 -8.54 1.66 -4.32
C MET A 197 -7.06 2.05 -4.35
N VAL A 198 -6.46 2.15 -5.53
CA VAL A 198 -5.07 2.62 -5.65
C VAL A 198 -4.97 4.10 -5.24
N TYR A 199 -3.87 4.46 -4.57
CA TYR A 199 -3.68 5.76 -3.95
C TYR A 199 -3.98 6.98 -4.85
N PRO A 200 -3.58 7.04 -6.14
CA PRO A 200 -3.95 8.18 -7.00
C PRO A 200 -5.45 8.28 -7.24
N PHE A 201 -6.16 7.14 -7.37
CA PHE A 201 -7.62 7.13 -7.52
C PHE A 201 -8.30 7.64 -6.25
N GLU A 202 -7.91 7.12 -5.08
CA GLU A 202 -8.42 7.59 -3.79
C GLU A 202 -8.20 9.08 -3.63
N THR A 203 -6.98 9.56 -3.91
CA THR A 203 -6.66 10.99 -3.82
C THR A 203 -7.56 11.83 -4.71
N GLY A 204 -7.82 11.37 -5.94
CA GLY A 204 -8.76 11.99 -6.85
C GLY A 204 -10.18 12.02 -6.29
N ALA A 205 -10.66 10.90 -5.73
CA ALA A 205 -12.00 10.79 -5.16
C ALA A 205 -12.17 11.63 -3.89
N TYR A 206 -11.24 11.54 -2.93
CA TYR A 206 -11.32 12.29 -1.68
C TYR A 206 -11.22 13.80 -1.89
N ASN A 207 -10.49 14.26 -2.91
CA ASN A 207 -10.38 15.69 -3.27
C ASN A 207 -11.55 16.21 -4.15
N THR A 208 -12.45 15.33 -4.62
CA THR A 208 -13.61 15.72 -5.42
C THR A 208 -14.81 15.92 -4.50
N ALA A 209 -15.45 17.08 -4.51
CA ALA A 209 -16.63 17.33 -3.69
C ALA A 209 -17.82 16.46 -4.13
N THR A 210 -18.72 16.15 -3.19
CA THR A 210 -19.96 15.40 -3.50
C THR A 210 -20.77 16.10 -4.58
N GLY A 211 -21.24 15.35 -5.56
CA GLY A 211 -21.93 15.83 -6.75
C GLY A 211 -21.01 16.30 -7.88
N GLN A 212 -19.73 16.50 -7.63
CA GLN A 212 -18.77 16.99 -8.60
C GLN A 212 -18.02 15.86 -9.35
N VAL A 213 -17.39 16.26 -10.45
CA VAL A 213 -16.58 15.37 -11.32
C VAL A 213 -15.13 15.81 -11.31
N SER A 214 -14.22 14.86 -11.03
CA SER A 214 -12.78 15.12 -11.00
C SER A 214 -12.23 15.58 -12.35
N VAL A 215 -11.06 16.20 -12.34
CA VAL A 215 -10.18 16.19 -13.54
C VAL A 215 -9.75 14.74 -13.84
N PRO A 216 -9.27 14.44 -15.06
CA PRO A 216 -8.73 13.11 -15.34
C PRO A 216 -7.61 12.72 -14.37
N VAL A 217 -7.81 11.64 -13.62
CA VAL A 217 -6.86 11.12 -12.62
C VAL A 217 -6.03 10.02 -13.25
N ARG A 218 -4.71 10.14 -13.22
CA ARG A 218 -3.76 9.14 -13.71
C ARG A 218 -3.49 8.08 -12.65
N THR A 219 -3.61 6.81 -13.02
CA THR A 219 -3.14 5.66 -12.24
C THR A 219 -2.18 4.81 -13.10
N GLU A 220 -1.58 3.78 -12.54
CA GLU A 220 -0.80 2.80 -13.32
C GLU A 220 -1.62 2.11 -14.41
N TYR A 221 -2.94 1.95 -14.23
CA TYR A 221 -3.84 1.29 -15.16
C TYR A 221 -4.33 2.19 -16.30
N GLY A 222 -4.33 3.51 -16.11
CA GLY A 222 -4.85 4.44 -17.09
C GLY A 222 -5.37 5.74 -16.52
N PHE A 223 -6.32 6.37 -17.19
CA PHE A 223 -7.00 7.58 -16.74
C PHE A 223 -8.42 7.28 -16.27
N HIS A 224 -8.81 7.94 -15.18
CA HIS A 224 -10.14 7.85 -14.60
C HIS A 224 -10.78 9.24 -14.55
N VAL A 225 -12.07 9.32 -14.87
CA VAL A 225 -12.94 10.47 -14.56
C VAL A 225 -13.85 10.00 -13.44
N ILE A 226 -13.77 10.63 -12.27
CA ILE A 226 -14.45 10.19 -11.05
C ILE A 226 -15.55 11.16 -10.71
N LYS A 227 -16.77 10.66 -10.43
CA LYS A 227 -17.88 11.45 -9.86
C LYS A 227 -18.16 10.92 -8.46
N VAL A 228 -17.99 11.76 -7.46
CA VAL A 228 -18.38 11.43 -6.09
C VAL A 228 -19.87 11.69 -5.94
N THR A 229 -20.63 10.66 -5.60
CA THR A 229 -22.09 10.73 -5.50
C THR A 229 -22.58 10.89 -4.07
N ASP A 230 -21.83 10.36 -3.11
CA ASP A 230 -22.18 10.46 -1.69
C ASP A 230 -20.95 10.37 -0.78
N ARG A 231 -21.09 10.86 0.45
CA ARG A 231 -20.13 10.75 1.55
C ARG A 231 -20.88 10.46 2.84
N LYS A 232 -20.42 9.51 3.62
CA LYS A 232 -20.97 9.21 4.94
C LYS A 232 -19.87 8.90 5.95
N PRO A 233 -20.11 9.09 7.25
CA PRO A 233 -19.19 8.60 8.28
C PRO A 233 -18.94 7.10 8.10
N ALA A 234 -17.67 6.69 8.14
CA ALA A 234 -17.31 5.29 8.05
C ALA A 234 -17.78 4.53 9.30
N LEU A 235 -18.32 3.33 9.09
CA LEU A 235 -18.76 2.47 10.19
C LEU A 235 -17.60 1.75 10.88
N GLY A 236 -16.39 1.78 10.28
CA GLY A 236 -15.25 0.99 10.75
C GLY A 236 -15.49 -0.51 10.62
N LYS A 237 -14.87 -1.29 11.50
CA LYS A 237 -15.10 -2.74 11.55
C LYS A 237 -16.47 -3.02 12.14
N VAL A 238 -17.30 -3.74 11.41
CA VAL A 238 -18.63 -4.16 11.85
C VAL A 238 -18.70 -5.69 11.90
N THR A 239 -19.40 -6.21 12.89
CA THR A 239 -19.79 -7.60 12.92
C THR A 239 -21.15 -7.73 12.28
N VAL A 240 -21.27 -8.59 11.28
CA VAL A 240 -22.53 -8.82 10.57
C VAL A 240 -23.04 -10.24 10.80
N ALA A 241 -24.37 -10.36 10.85
CA ALA A 241 -25.04 -11.64 10.85
C ALA A 241 -25.99 -11.74 9.67
N HIS A 242 -26.19 -12.94 9.15
CA HIS A 242 -27.10 -13.15 8.02
C HIS A 242 -28.09 -14.29 8.25
N ILE A 243 -29.17 -14.25 7.51
CA ILE A 243 -30.07 -15.37 7.28
C ILE A 243 -29.92 -15.76 5.83
N PHE A 244 -29.38 -16.94 5.59
CA PHE A 244 -29.15 -17.45 4.24
C PHE A 244 -30.25 -18.42 3.83
N VAL A 245 -30.87 -18.19 2.70
CA VAL A 245 -31.83 -19.11 2.10
C VAL A 245 -31.25 -19.65 0.80
N ALA A 246 -30.90 -20.93 0.80
CA ALA A 246 -30.25 -21.58 -0.33
C ALA A 246 -31.18 -21.69 -1.55
N MET A 247 -30.58 -21.48 -2.72
CA MET A 247 -31.22 -21.72 -4.00
C MET A 247 -30.51 -22.86 -4.75
N PRO A 248 -31.22 -23.81 -5.35
CA PRO A 248 -30.59 -24.89 -6.11
C PRO A 248 -29.68 -24.36 -7.22
N LYS A 249 -28.59 -25.08 -7.51
CA LYS A 249 -27.61 -24.68 -8.52
C LYS A 249 -28.21 -24.50 -9.93
N ASN A 250 -29.26 -25.26 -10.24
CA ASN A 250 -30.02 -25.21 -11.49
C ASN A 250 -31.47 -24.79 -11.23
N ALA A 251 -31.64 -23.72 -10.43
CA ALA A 251 -32.94 -23.23 -10.02
C ALA A 251 -33.84 -22.86 -11.22
N THR A 252 -35.06 -23.34 -11.22
CA THR A 252 -36.11 -22.89 -12.15
C THR A 252 -36.64 -21.52 -11.72
N ALA A 253 -37.42 -20.89 -12.60
CA ALA A 253 -38.16 -19.66 -12.23
C ALA A 253 -39.06 -19.86 -11.02
N ALA A 254 -39.67 -21.05 -10.89
CA ALA A 254 -40.53 -21.43 -9.77
C ALA A 254 -39.72 -21.57 -8.46
N ASP A 255 -38.51 -22.14 -8.53
CA ASP A 255 -37.61 -22.23 -7.37
C ASP A 255 -37.13 -20.85 -6.91
N SER A 256 -36.78 -19.98 -7.85
CA SER A 256 -36.40 -18.59 -7.56
C SER A 256 -37.55 -17.83 -6.89
N ALA A 257 -38.78 -17.96 -7.40
CA ALA A 257 -39.96 -17.33 -6.81
C ALA A 257 -40.23 -17.84 -5.39
N ARG A 258 -40.09 -19.15 -5.16
CA ARG A 258 -40.28 -19.78 -3.85
C ARG A 258 -39.21 -19.30 -2.83
N THR A 259 -37.94 -19.30 -3.23
CA THR A 259 -36.83 -18.81 -2.39
C THR A 259 -37.01 -17.34 -2.04
N ARG A 260 -37.42 -16.53 -3.03
CA ARG A 260 -37.73 -15.12 -2.82
C ARG A 260 -38.87 -14.94 -1.83
N SER A 261 -39.97 -15.63 -1.99
CA SER A 261 -41.13 -15.58 -1.07
C SER A 261 -40.74 -15.97 0.35
N ARG A 262 -39.85 -16.99 0.50
CA ARG A 262 -39.37 -17.43 1.82
C ARG A 262 -38.54 -16.32 2.51
N ILE A 263 -37.59 -15.68 1.82
CA ILE A 263 -36.78 -14.61 2.42
C ILE A 263 -37.60 -13.34 2.67
N ASP A 264 -38.53 -13.00 1.77
CA ASP A 264 -39.42 -11.85 1.96
C ASP A 264 -40.32 -12.07 3.20
N SER A 265 -40.80 -13.30 3.45
CA SER A 265 -41.53 -13.65 4.66
C SER A 265 -40.69 -13.48 5.94
N VAL A 266 -39.43 -13.87 5.91
CA VAL A 266 -38.47 -13.64 7.02
C VAL A 266 -38.30 -12.16 7.28
N TYR A 267 -38.06 -11.37 6.23
CA TYR A 267 -37.93 -9.93 6.33
C TYR A 267 -39.18 -9.27 6.96
N MET A 268 -40.37 -9.68 6.54
CA MET A 268 -41.61 -9.17 7.11
C MET A 268 -41.73 -9.47 8.62
N LYS A 269 -41.38 -10.69 9.05
CA LYS A 269 -41.38 -11.08 10.46
C LYS A 269 -40.39 -10.25 11.28
N LEU A 270 -39.15 -10.05 10.77
CA LEU A 270 -38.15 -9.21 11.41
C LEU A 270 -38.63 -7.77 11.52
N SER A 271 -39.22 -7.25 10.46
CA SER A 271 -39.79 -5.88 10.45
C SER A 271 -40.95 -5.72 11.43
N ALA A 272 -41.64 -6.81 11.76
CA ALA A 272 -42.70 -6.88 12.77
C ALA A 272 -42.13 -7.13 14.21
N GLY A 273 -40.81 -7.16 14.40
CA GLY A 273 -40.17 -7.26 15.70
C GLY A 273 -39.79 -8.68 16.14
N ALA A 274 -39.83 -9.67 15.23
CA ALA A 274 -39.33 -11.02 15.56
C ALA A 274 -37.83 -11.00 15.86
N SER A 275 -37.37 -11.87 16.78
CA SER A 275 -35.94 -12.02 17.13
C SER A 275 -35.17 -12.48 15.90
N PHE A 276 -34.03 -11.84 15.66
CA PHE A 276 -33.13 -12.21 14.56
C PHE A 276 -32.58 -13.63 14.76
N GLU A 277 -32.16 -13.97 16.00
CA GLU A 277 -31.63 -15.28 16.34
C GLU A 277 -32.66 -16.42 16.11
N ASP A 278 -33.95 -16.17 16.45
CA ASP A 278 -35.02 -17.13 16.20
C ASP A 278 -35.25 -17.33 14.72
N MET A 279 -35.19 -16.24 13.95
CA MET A 279 -35.32 -16.32 12.50
C MET A 279 -34.13 -17.03 11.85
N VAL A 280 -32.89 -16.79 12.35
CA VAL A 280 -31.70 -17.53 11.92
C VAL A 280 -31.86 -19.03 12.16
N SER A 281 -32.22 -19.41 13.39
CA SER A 281 -32.35 -20.82 13.77
C SER A 281 -33.43 -21.57 12.96
N THR A 282 -34.51 -20.87 12.64
CA THR A 282 -35.69 -21.44 11.94
C THR A 282 -35.51 -21.47 10.43
N TYR A 283 -34.94 -20.43 9.84
CA TYR A 283 -35.01 -20.21 8.39
C TYR A 283 -33.64 -20.24 7.68
N SER A 284 -32.50 -20.13 8.41
CA SER A 284 -31.19 -20.11 7.76
C SER A 284 -30.76 -21.50 7.33
N ASP A 285 -30.39 -21.62 6.06
CA ASP A 285 -29.81 -22.82 5.48
C ASP A 285 -28.29 -22.88 5.65
N ASP A 286 -27.65 -21.79 6.11
CA ASP A 286 -26.24 -21.76 6.50
C ASP A 286 -26.05 -22.35 7.90
N LYS A 287 -25.79 -23.66 7.96
CA LYS A 287 -25.54 -24.36 9.24
C LYS A 287 -24.26 -23.95 9.94
N GLY A 288 -23.30 -23.37 9.22
CA GLY A 288 -22.01 -22.93 9.78
C GLY A 288 -22.16 -21.72 10.69
N SER A 289 -22.97 -20.75 10.31
CA SER A 289 -23.23 -19.54 11.10
C SER A 289 -24.49 -19.62 11.96
N ALA A 290 -25.48 -20.45 11.59
CA ALA A 290 -26.76 -20.51 12.29
C ALA A 290 -26.64 -20.83 13.78
N SER A 291 -25.71 -21.71 14.18
CA SER A 291 -25.42 -22.04 15.58
C SER A 291 -24.80 -20.88 16.39
N LYS A 292 -24.36 -19.82 15.70
CA LYS A 292 -23.76 -18.61 16.25
C LYS A 292 -24.64 -17.37 15.98
N GLY A 293 -25.97 -17.56 15.89
CA GLY A 293 -26.89 -16.45 15.59
C GLY A 293 -26.73 -15.85 14.20
N GLY A 294 -26.20 -16.59 13.23
CA GLY A 294 -25.96 -16.12 11.87
C GLY A 294 -24.72 -15.25 11.70
N VAL A 295 -23.90 -15.06 12.76
CA VAL A 295 -22.71 -14.21 12.73
C VAL A 295 -21.66 -14.80 11.78
N LEU A 296 -21.20 -13.96 10.84
CA LEU A 296 -20.14 -14.32 9.91
C LEU A 296 -18.76 -14.16 10.57
N PRO A 297 -17.80 -15.04 10.25
CA PRO A 297 -16.43 -14.86 10.71
C PRO A 297 -15.82 -13.57 10.13
N SER A 298 -15.04 -12.89 10.96
CA SER A 298 -14.26 -11.69 10.59
C SER A 298 -13.05 -12.04 9.71
#